data_d66c0c16cf8469b3551e0bd66b31dc5f
#
_entry.id   d66c0c16cf8469b3551e0bd66b31dc5f
#
_cell.length_a   1.000
_cell.length_b   1.000
_cell.length_c   1.000
_cell.angle_alpha   90.00
_cell.angle_beta   90.00
_cell.angle_gamma   90.00
#
_symmetry.space_group_name_H-M   'P 1'
#
loop_
_entity.id
_entity.type
_entity.pdbx_description
1 polymer ?
#
loop_
_entity_poly.entity_id
_entity_poly.type
_entity_poly.pdbx_seq_one_letter_code
_entity_poly.pdbx_strand_id
1 'polypeptide(L)'
;MGAEEPGHPCRESSALKALCVGRHRYLSDHFGQFFRQHGVDATCVVGIADAIQAARVRQPDVVFCEYDLLATVPLEPWERDPFLSRVPVIAVSLTRRSDEMHLLDVNNIAGFFYLPTLTADDARRLLHAVRPSAGYRLSSSLEIARSSPATTR
;
A
#
# COMPACT_ATOMS: atom_id res chain seq x y z
N MET A 1 -38.58 -26.32 20.55
CA MET A 1 -37.27 -26.91 20.36
C MET A 1 -36.62 -26.17 19.23
N GLY A 2 -35.90 -25.10 19.53
CA GLY A 2 -35.17 -24.30 18.56
C GLY A 2 -33.79 -24.90 18.36
N ALA A 3 -33.47 -25.38 17.16
CA ALA A 3 -32.11 -25.59 16.76
C ALA A 3 -31.54 -24.19 16.48
N GLU A 4 -30.75 -23.67 17.40
CA GLU A 4 -29.87 -22.54 17.14
C GLU A 4 -28.82 -23.01 16.17
N GLU A 5 -28.97 -22.62 14.93
CA GLU A 5 -27.87 -22.72 13.98
C GLU A 5 -26.71 -21.86 14.50
N PRO A 6 -25.51 -22.43 14.64
CA PRO A 6 -24.33 -21.62 14.95
C PRO A 6 -24.14 -20.66 13.80
N GLY A 7 -24.33 -19.38 14.10
CA GLY A 7 -24.10 -18.31 13.14
C GLY A 7 -22.76 -18.52 12.45
N HIS A 8 -22.77 -18.56 11.14
CA HIS A 8 -21.57 -18.47 10.34
C HIS A 8 -20.74 -17.30 10.86
N PRO A 9 -19.49 -17.49 11.24
CA PRO A 9 -18.62 -16.35 11.49
C PRO A 9 -18.62 -15.55 10.21
N CYS A 10 -19.21 -14.35 10.27
CA CYS A 10 -18.97 -13.36 9.25
C CYS A 10 -17.46 -13.36 9.03
N ARG A 11 -17.01 -13.77 7.85
CA ARG A 11 -15.66 -13.49 7.44
C ARG A 11 -15.55 -11.98 7.54
N GLU A 12 -15.00 -11.51 8.63
CA GLU A 12 -14.53 -10.14 8.71
C GLU A 12 -13.57 -10.02 7.53
N SER A 13 -14.07 -9.44 6.45
CA SER A 13 -13.27 -8.94 5.37
C SER A 13 -12.36 -7.95 6.05
N SER A 14 -11.17 -8.39 6.43
CA SER A 14 -10.21 -7.53 7.11
C SER A 14 -10.01 -6.33 6.21
N ALA A 15 -10.31 -5.13 6.74
CA ALA A 15 -10.18 -3.90 6.01
C ALA A 15 -8.75 -3.78 5.46
N LEU A 16 -8.61 -3.31 4.22
CA LEU A 16 -7.31 -3.07 3.62
C LEU A 16 -6.54 -2.09 4.51
N LYS A 17 -5.34 -2.46 4.90
CA LYS A 17 -4.45 -1.62 5.71
C LYS A 17 -3.61 -0.74 4.82
N ALA A 18 -3.74 0.55 4.96
CA ALA A 18 -2.96 1.53 4.21
C ALA A 18 -2.10 2.39 5.12
N LEU A 19 -0.91 2.69 4.66
CA LEU A 19 -0.03 3.68 5.27
C LEU A 19 -0.04 4.95 4.40
N CYS A 20 -0.43 6.07 4.98
CA CYS A 20 -0.49 7.37 4.31
C CYS A 20 0.68 8.24 4.75
N VAL A 21 1.59 8.53 3.84
CA VAL A 21 2.84 9.24 4.10
C VAL A 21 2.85 10.59 3.40
N GLY A 22 2.98 11.67 4.15
CA GLY A 22 3.08 13.02 3.63
C GLY A 22 4.29 13.75 4.20
N ARG A 23 4.68 14.87 3.58
CA ARG A 23 5.71 15.79 4.11
C ARG A 23 5.21 16.54 5.35
N HIS A 24 3.92 16.75 5.43
CA HIS A 24 3.25 17.46 6.51
C HIS A 24 2.07 16.65 7.01
N ARG A 25 1.81 16.77 8.30
CA ARG A 25 0.70 16.07 8.94
C ARG A 25 -0.65 16.35 8.27
N TYR A 26 -0.88 17.58 7.87
CA TYR A 26 -2.10 17.95 7.17
C TYR A 26 -2.33 17.12 5.90
N LEU A 27 -1.30 16.89 5.11
CA LEU A 27 -1.40 16.10 3.88
C LEU A 27 -1.62 14.62 4.16
N SER A 28 -0.87 14.04 5.09
CA SER A 28 -1.04 12.64 5.45
C SER A 28 -2.42 12.36 6.04
N ASP A 29 -2.93 13.26 6.88
CA ASP A 29 -4.28 13.17 7.44
C ASP A 29 -5.36 13.32 6.36
N HIS A 30 -5.15 14.21 5.39
CA HIS A 30 -6.07 14.38 4.27
C HIS A 30 -6.17 13.12 3.41
N PHE A 31 -5.06 12.50 3.09
CA PHE A 31 -5.05 11.20 2.39
C PHE A 31 -5.74 10.12 3.22
N GLY A 32 -5.40 10.03 4.49
CA GLY A 32 -5.98 9.05 5.40
C GLY A 32 -7.49 9.20 5.53
N GLN A 33 -7.99 10.41 5.66
CA GLN A 33 -9.43 10.68 5.74
C GLN A 33 -10.14 10.27 4.44
N PHE A 34 -9.57 10.59 3.30
CA PHE A 34 -10.12 10.18 2.01
C PHE A 34 -10.26 8.66 1.90
N PHE A 35 -9.21 7.92 2.22
CA PHE A 35 -9.23 6.45 2.12
C PHE A 35 -10.10 5.79 3.20
N ARG A 36 -10.17 6.34 4.40
CA ARG A 36 -11.09 5.86 5.45
C ARG A 36 -12.56 5.95 5.03
N GLN A 37 -12.94 6.98 4.27
CA GLN A 37 -14.28 7.09 3.70
C GLN A 37 -14.61 5.96 2.72
N HIS A 38 -13.60 5.28 2.21
CA HIS A 38 -13.73 4.13 1.29
C HIS A 38 -13.50 2.78 1.98
N GLY A 39 -13.58 2.75 3.31
CA GLY A 39 -13.48 1.51 4.08
C GLY A 39 -12.05 0.99 4.28
N VAL A 40 -11.04 1.85 4.14
CA VAL A 40 -9.64 1.51 4.34
C VAL A 40 -9.21 1.83 5.78
N ASP A 41 -8.47 0.92 6.41
CA ASP A 41 -7.80 1.19 7.69
C ASP A 41 -6.50 1.94 7.43
N ALA A 42 -6.58 3.27 7.46
CA ALA A 42 -5.47 4.16 7.12
C ALA A 42 -4.74 4.66 8.36
N THR A 43 -3.43 4.46 8.37
CA THR A 43 -2.51 5.05 9.35
C THR A 43 -1.75 6.20 8.68
N CYS A 44 -1.72 7.36 9.32
CA CYS A 44 -1.10 8.57 8.78
C CYS A 44 0.22 8.86 9.50
N VAL A 45 1.27 9.11 8.74
CA VAL A 45 2.61 9.44 9.24
C VAL A 45 3.24 10.56 8.43
N VAL A 46 4.26 11.18 8.99
CA VAL A 46 5.01 12.26 8.35
C VAL A 46 6.46 11.81 8.13
N GLY A 47 6.89 11.85 6.88
CA GLY A 47 8.25 11.52 6.50
C GLY A 47 8.55 10.02 6.38
N ILE A 48 9.66 9.72 5.75
CA ILE A 48 10.07 8.33 5.43
C ILE A 48 10.50 7.55 6.69
N ALA A 49 11.17 8.20 7.64
CA ALA A 49 11.62 7.53 8.85
C ALA A 49 10.45 7.02 9.69
N ASP A 50 9.43 7.83 9.91
CA ASP A 50 8.21 7.44 10.62
C ASP A 50 7.41 6.40 9.83
N ALA A 51 7.42 6.48 8.51
CA ALA A 51 6.79 5.51 7.65
C ALA A 51 7.39 4.10 7.82
N ILE A 52 8.70 3.99 7.89
CA ILE A 52 9.41 2.72 8.10
C ILE A 52 9.03 2.12 9.46
N GLN A 53 9.01 2.93 10.50
CA GLN A 53 8.63 2.49 11.86
C GLN A 53 7.18 2.03 11.92
N ALA A 54 6.26 2.83 11.37
CA ALA A 54 4.84 2.49 11.33
C ALA A 54 4.56 1.23 10.51
N ALA A 55 5.27 1.03 9.40
CA ALA A 55 5.11 -0.13 8.57
C ALA A 55 5.51 -1.44 9.26
N ARG A 56 6.55 -1.42 10.08
CA ARG A 56 6.97 -2.57 10.87
C ARG A 56 5.92 -3.01 11.89
N VAL A 57 5.20 -2.05 12.46
CA VAL A 57 4.16 -2.30 13.47
C VAL A 57 2.83 -2.67 12.80
N ARG A 58 2.43 -1.93 11.79
CA ARG A 58 1.11 -2.03 11.16
C ARG A 58 1.04 -3.04 10.03
N GLN A 59 2.14 -3.35 9.40
CA GLN A 59 2.22 -4.23 8.24
C GLN A 59 1.17 -3.88 7.16
N PRO A 60 1.27 -2.70 6.53
CA PRO A 60 0.28 -2.25 5.57
C PRO A 60 0.28 -3.11 4.31
N ASP A 61 -0.88 -3.21 3.67
CA ASP A 61 -1.05 -3.86 2.37
C ASP A 61 -0.68 -2.94 1.20
N VAL A 62 -0.76 -1.63 1.42
CA VAL A 62 -0.44 -0.59 0.44
C VAL A 62 0.07 0.66 1.13
N VAL A 63 0.93 1.40 0.45
CA VAL A 63 1.43 2.69 0.90
C VAL A 63 1.01 3.78 -0.07
N PHE A 64 0.34 4.81 0.42
CA PHE A 64 0.06 6.04 -0.31
C PHE A 64 1.06 7.09 0.13
N CYS A 65 1.94 7.49 -0.76
CA CYS A 65 3.00 8.43 -0.45
C CYS A 65 2.90 9.68 -1.31
N GLU A 66 3.07 10.84 -0.69
CA GLU A 66 3.12 12.10 -1.42
C GLU A 66 4.23 12.07 -2.47
N TYR A 67 3.89 12.47 -3.70
CA TYR A 67 4.81 12.49 -4.84
C TYR A 67 6.09 13.29 -4.54
N ASP A 68 5.94 14.51 -4.00
CA ASP A 68 7.09 15.37 -3.72
C ASP A 68 8.04 14.77 -2.67
N LEU A 69 7.52 13.97 -1.76
CA LEU A 69 8.35 13.26 -0.79
C LEU A 69 9.17 12.16 -1.48
N LEU A 70 8.55 11.39 -2.37
CA LEU A 70 9.24 10.36 -3.15
C LEU A 70 10.32 10.95 -4.08
N ALA A 71 10.05 12.13 -4.63
CA ALA A 71 10.96 12.78 -5.58
C ALA A 71 12.16 13.49 -4.91
N THR A 72 12.05 13.86 -3.64
CA THR A 72 13.02 14.73 -2.97
C THR A 72 13.78 14.10 -1.82
N VAL A 73 13.30 12.99 -1.29
CA VAL A 73 13.90 12.32 -0.13
C VAL A 73 14.62 11.05 -0.58
N PRO A 74 15.83 10.76 -0.04
CA PRO A 74 16.50 9.49 -0.31
C PRO A 74 15.63 8.32 0.14
N LEU A 75 15.33 7.40 -0.78
CA LEU A 75 14.48 6.24 -0.54
C LEU A 75 15.29 4.98 -0.18
N GLU A 76 16.59 5.09 -0.13
CA GLU A 76 17.48 3.97 0.17
C GLU A 76 17.13 3.21 1.46
N PRO A 77 16.78 3.89 2.58
CA PRO A 77 16.31 3.18 3.77
C PRO A 77 15.01 2.41 3.57
N TRP A 78 14.13 2.91 2.71
CA TRP A 78 12.89 2.25 2.33
C TRP A 78 13.15 1.01 1.47
N GLU A 79 13.97 1.15 0.45
CA GLU A 79 14.32 0.08 -0.49
C GLU A 79 15.08 -1.06 0.19
N ARG A 80 15.86 -0.76 1.21
CA ARG A 80 16.59 -1.75 2.01
C ARG A 80 15.75 -2.47 3.05
N ASP A 81 14.59 -1.93 3.40
CA ASP A 81 13.70 -2.59 4.34
C ASP A 81 13.05 -3.81 3.65
N PRO A 82 13.23 -5.03 4.18
CA PRO A 82 12.75 -6.25 3.51
C PRO A 82 11.24 -6.34 3.44
N PHE A 83 10.50 -5.64 4.28
CA PHE A 83 9.06 -5.57 4.23
C PHE A 83 8.57 -4.49 3.26
N LEU A 84 9.06 -3.26 3.41
CA LEU A 84 8.65 -2.12 2.59
C LEU A 84 8.98 -2.29 1.11
N SER A 85 10.11 -2.93 0.80
CA SER A 85 10.50 -3.21 -0.58
C SER A 85 9.49 -4.08 -1.35
N ARG A 86 8.61 -4.79 -0.65
CA ARG A 86 7.59 -5.67 -1.23
C ARG A 86 6.19 -5.06 -1.25
N VAL A 87 5.94 -4.01 -0.46
CA VAL A 87 4.63 -3.37 -0.38
C VAL A 87 4.45 -2.42 -1.56
N PRO A 88 3.33 -2.51 -2.30
CA PRO A 88 3.08 -1.58 -3.40
C PRO A 88 2.96 -0.15 -2.89
N VAL A 89 3.64 0.77 -3.55
CA VAL A 89 3.61 2.20 -3.27
C VAL A 89 2.83 2.91 -4.36
N ILE A 90 1.90 3.75 -3.96
CA ILE A 90 1.13 4.58 -4.85
C ILE A 90 1.49 6.03 -4.57
N ALA A 91 1.99 6.71 -5.60
CA ALA A 91 2.31 8.12 -5.51
C ALA A 91 1.03 8.96 -5.59
N VAL A 92 0.88 9.89 -4.65
CA VAL A 92 -0.27 10.79 -4.57
C VAL A 92 0.20 12.22 -4.75
N SER A 93 -0.37 12.94 -5.71
CA SER A 93 -0.10 14.35 -5.94
C SER A 93 -1.33 15.20 -5.78
N LEU A 94 -1.15 16.40 -5.23
CA LEU A 94 -2.15 17.46 -5.18
C LEU A 94 -2.06 18.40 -6.38
N THR A 95 -0.94 18.34 -7.11
CA THR A 95 -0.70 19.14 -8.32
C THR A 95 -0.59 18.24 -9.54
N ARG A 96 -1.09 18.72 -10.68
CA ARG A 96 -1.01 17.98 -11.93
C ARG A 96 0.41 18.03 -12.49
N ARG A 97 1.12 16.92 -12.42
CA ARG A 97 2.50 16.78 -12.90
C ARG A 97 2.64 15.60 -13.83
N SER A 98 1.95 15.64 -14.97
CA SER A 98 1.98 14.54 -15.93
C SER A 98 3.36 14.32 -16.57
N ASP A 99 4.18 15.37 -16.63
CA ASP A 99 5.44 15.32 -17.38
C ASP A 99 6.64 14.82 -16.55
N GLU A 100 6.49 14.75 -15.23
CA GLU A 100 7.57 14.35 -14.31
C GLU A 100 7.43 12.92 -13.76
N MET A 101 6.37 12.22 -14.12
CA MET A 101 6.11 10.86 -13.59
C MET A 101 7.22 9.85 -13.90
N HIS A 102 7.93 10.04 -15.00
CA HIS A 102 9.04 9.18 -15.41
C HIS A 102 10.33 9.40 -14.58
N LEU A 103 10.37 10.45 -13.77
CA LEU A 103 11.52 10.76 -12.90
C LEU A 103 11.48 9.99 -11.57
N LEU A 104 10.40 9.29 -11.27
CA LEU A 104 10.32 8.45 -10.09
C LEU A 104 10.98 7.08 -10.36
N ASP A 105 12.23 6.99 -10.01
CA ASP A 105 12.98 5.73 -10.03
C ASP A 105 12.80 4.98 -8.71
N VAL A 106 11.57 4.57 -8.44
CA VAL A 106 11.24 3.71 -7.29
C VAL A 106 10.69 2.40 -7.82
N ASN A 107 11.40 1.33 -7.54
CA ASN A 107 11.13 -0.01 -8.08
C ASN A 107 9.75 -0.60 -7.75
N ASN A 108 9.00 -0.01 -6.82
CA ASN A 108 7.71 -0.53 -6.36
C ASN A 108 6.55 0.45 -6.51
N ILE A 109 6.66 1.46 -7.38
CA ILE A 109 5.52 2.32 -7.66
C ILE A 109 4.53 1.56 -8.52
N ALA A 110 3.41 1.21 -7.91
CA ALA A 110 2.31 0.49 -8.55
C ALA A 110 1.31 1.42 -9.25
N GLY A 111 1.35 2.71 -8.97
CA GLY A 111 0.46 3.68 -9.57
C GLY A 111 0.69 5.11 -9.11
N PHE A 112 0.03 6.03 -9.79
CA PHE A 112 0.07 7.46 -9.50
C PHE A 112 -1.35 8.02 -9.46
N PHE A 113 -1.60 8.91 -8.48
CA PHE A 113 -2.87 9.60 -8.35
C PHE A 113 -2.73 11.11 -8.32
N TYR A 114 -3.65 11.74 -9.00
CA TYR A 114 -3.96 13.14 -8.80
C TYR A 114 -5.22 13.25 -7.92
N LEU A 115 -5.02 13.52 -6.65
CA LEU A 115 -6.08 13.49 -5.64
C LEU A 115 -7.28 14.39 -5.94
N PRO A 116 -7.11 15.63 -6.46
CA PRO A 116 -8.25 16.51 -6.74
C PRO A 116 -9.26 16.00 -7.77
N THR A 117 -8.84 15.10 -8.67
CA THR A 117 -9.72 14.52 -9.71
C THR A 117 -10.06 13.07 -9.44
N LEU A 118 -9.57 12.49 -8.35
CA LEU A 118 -9.84 11.11 -8.00
C LEU A 118 -11.31 10.93 -7.62
N THR A 119 -12.03 10.14 -8.41
CA THR A 119 -13.42 9.81 -8.12
C THR A 119 -13.51 8.65 -7.13
N ALA A 120 -14.67 8.47 -6.50
CA ALA A 120 -14.93 7.33 -5.63
C ALA A 120 -14.80 6.00 -6.38
N ASP A 121 -15.17 5.97 -7.66
CA ASP A 121 -15.06 4.77 -8.49
C ASP A 121 -13.61 4.43 -8.83
N ASP A 122 -12.79 5.43 -9.12
CA ASP A 122 -11.36 5.23 -9.35
C ASP A 122 -10.67 4.73 -8.09
N ALA A 123 -10.99 5.31 -6.94
CA ALA A 123 -10.49 4.84 -5.65
C ALA A 123 -10.86 3.38 -5.38
N ARG A 124 -12.11 2.99 -5.62
CA ARG A 124 -12.54 1.60 -5.45
C ARG A 124 -11.82 0.64 -6.39
N ARG A 125 -11.68 0.98 -7.66
CA ARG A 125 -10.96 0.15 -8.64
C ARG A 125 -9.53 -0.07 -8.22
N LEU A 126 -8.86 0.98 -7.76
CA LEU A 126 -7.51 0.86 -7.28
C LEU A 126 -7.38 0.02 -6.03
N LEU A 127 -8.20 0.29 -5.02
CA LEU A 127 -8.20 -0.46 -3.78
C LEU A 127 -8.49 -1.95 -4.05
N HIS A 128 -9.29 -2.24 -5.06
CA HIS A 128 -9.52 -3.61 -5.50
C HIS A 128 -8.27 -4.22 -6.16
N ALA A 129 -7.56 -3.45 -6.97
CA ALA A 129 -6.35 -3.91 -7.67
C ALA A 129 -5.18 -4.17 -6.72
N VAL A 130 -5.04 -3.41 -5.64
CA VAL A 130 -3.96 -3.58 -4.65
C VAL A 130 -4.30 -4.57 -3.53
N ARG A 131 -5.55 -5.03 -3.44
CA ARG A 131 -5.89 -6.08 -2.48
C ARG A 131 -5.13 -7.35 -2.80
N PRO A 132 -4.36 -7.89 -1.86
CA PRO A 132 -3.74 -9.19 -2.07
C PRO A 132 -4.86 -10.21 -2.26
N SER A 133 -4.94 -10.80 -3.44
CA SER A 133 -5.83 -11.94 -3.64
C SER A 133 -5.35 -13.08 -2.75
N ALA A 134 -6.26 -13.68 -1.99
CA ALA A 134 -5.96 -14.73 -1.03
C ALA A 134 -5.22 -15.94 -1.64
N GLY A 135 -5.27 -16.13 -2.97
CA GLY A 135 -4.54 -17.15 -3.71
C GLY A 135 -3.08 -16.80 -4.03
N TYR A 136 -2.71 -15.53 -4.04
CA TYR A 136 -1.38 -15.10 -4.47
C TYR A 136 -0.31 -15.28 -3.39
N ARG A 137 -0.68 -15.22 -2.12
CA ARG A 137 0.26 -15.44 -1.01
C ARG A 137 0.73 -16.90 -0.91
N LEU A 138 -0.05 -17.86 -1.37
CA LEU A 138 0.32 -19.27 -1.36
C LEU A 138 1.19 -19.66 -2.56
N SER A 139 1.00 -19.02 -3.71
CA SER A 139 1.76 -19.33 -4.92
C SER A 139 3.21 -18.85 -4.85
N SER A 140 3.46 -17.67 -4.32
CA SER A 140 4.82 -17.13 -4.23
C SER A 140 5.68 -17.87 -3.22
N SER A 141 5.10 -18.42 -2.16
CA SER A 141 5.83 -19.27 -1.21
C SER A 141 6.20 -20.63 -1.79
N LEU A 142 5.40 -21.16 -2.70
CA LEU A 142 5.66 -22.44 -3.36
C LEU A 142 6.63 -22.32 -4.54
N GLU A 143 6.65 -21.21 -5.23
CA GLU A 143 7.61 -20.99 -6.32
C GLU A 143 9.05 -20.82 -5.82
N ILE A 144 9.24 -20.15 -4.69
CA ILE A 144 10.57 -20.04 -4.05
C ILE A 144 11.12 -21.40 -3.61
N ALA A 145 10.26 -22.30 -3.18
CA ALA A 145 10.66 -23.67 -2.79
C ALA A 145 11.01 -24.57 -3.98
N ARG A 146 10.55 -24.26 -5.21
CA ARG A 146 10.83 -25.02 -6.42
C ARG A 146 12.04 -24.55 -7.22
N SER A 147 12.59 -23.38 -6.88
CA SER A 147 13.75 -22.80 -7.55
C SER A 147 15.09 -23.19 -6.89
N SER A 148 15.17 -24.30 -6.22
CA SER A 148 16.48 -24.85 -5.87
C SER A 148 17.13 -25.36 -7.16
N PRO A 149 18.26 -24.80 -7.57
CA PRO A 149 18.99 -25.37 -8.69
C PRO A 149 19.46 -26.75 -8.27
N ALA A 150 19.04 -27.73 -9.00
CA ALA A 150 19.65 -29.04 -8.92
C ALA A 150 21.15 -28.87 -9.26
N THR A 151 21.99 -28.92 -8.26
CA THR A 151 23.43 -28.94 -8.45
C THR A 151 23.79 -30.26 -9.10
N THR A 152 23.87 -30.26 -10.38
CA THR A 152 24.59 -31.32 -11.08
C THR A 152 26.03 -30.86 -11.22
N ARG A 153 26.89 -31.50 -10.48
CA ARG A 153 28.35 -31.61 -10.67
C ARG A 153 29.07 -30.39 -11.22
#